data_a0ac02d3129c61a47d7086f598c4e52e
#
_entry.id   a0ac02d3129c61a47d7086f598c4e52e
#
_cell.length_a   1.000
_cell.length_b   1.000
_cell.length_c   1.000
_cell.angle_alpha   90.00
_cell.angle_beta   90.00
_cell.angle_gamma   90.00
#
_symmetry.space_group_name_H-M   'P 1'
#
loop_
_entity.id
_entity.type
_entity.pdbx_description
1 polymer ?
#
loop_
_entity_poly.entity_id
_entity_poly.type
_entity_poly.pdbx_seq_one_letter_code
_entity_poly.pdbx_strand_id
1 'polypeptide(L)'
;INMYGGLDGIRIELPALDVQPQATDGLFPMNIQIKDPIWKLRNMFDFSFSVKPNEPRVLWLDMRDRILPNDQPLYITLVGSGADFSSEMLKGMKIELIFKPFEEAKKEHVEDRLTQIRDNHAMICEEVPRSRRYNKFNQIDADMNDLFRVDPSNEQGRRYWYQYNPEQAVSFYKQPQKPEGVPLWAFLQLEVLRTYNGLVEWYIDNRQIDNGEFGGG
;
A
#
# COMPACT_ATOMS: atom_id res chain seq x y z
N ILE A 1 12.27 12.86 -14.59
CA ILE A 1 11.04 13.66 -14.63
C ILE A 1 10.83 14.13 -13.19
N ASN A 2 10.90 15.43 -12.99
CA ASN A 2 10.64 16.01 -11.67
C ASN A 2 9.13 16.07 -11.48
N MET A 3 8.61 15.11 -10.70
CA MET A 3 7.17 14.95 -10.56
C MET A 3 6.72 15.56 -9.26
N TYR A 4 6.23 16.79 -9.34
CA TYR A 4 5.62 17.50 -8.20
C TYR A 4 4.17 17.05 -7.94
N GLY A 5 3.82 15.82 -8.33
CA GLY A 5 2.46 15.32 -8.22
C GLY A 5 2.39 13.81 -7.98
N GLY A 6 1.19 13.33 -7.76
CA GLY A 6 0.88 11.91 -7.67
C GLY A 6 0.43 11.34 -9.02
N LEU A 7 0.88 10.13 -9.32
CA LEU A 7 0.43 9.39 -10.48
C LEU A 7 -1.02 8.94 -10.26
N ASP A 8 -1.95 9.63 -10.92
CA ASP A 8 -3.39 9.39 -10.86
C ASP A 8 -3.81 8.26 -11.80
N GLY A 9 -3.27 8.26 -13.03
CA GLY A 9 -3.64 7.26 -14.01
C GLY A 9 -2.57 7.03 -15.08
N ILE A 10 -2.70 5.89 -15.75
CA ILE A 10 -1.91 5.55 -16.92
C ILE A 10 -2.84 5.20 -18.06
N ARG A 11 -2.74 5.94 -19.16
CA ARG A 11 -3.44 5.66 -20.40
C ARG A 11 -2.52 4.94 -21.36
N ILE A 12 -2.93 3.79 -21.85
CA ILE A 12 -2.15 2.99 -22.79
C ILE A 12 -2.97 2.80 -24.06
N GLU A 13 -2.42 3.25 -25.18
CA GLU A 13 -2.95 2.98 -26.51
C GLU A 13 -2.19 1.81 -27.12
N LEU A 14 -2.82 0.65 -27.17
CA LEU A 14 -2.28 -0.52 -27.87
C LEU A 14 -2.60 -0.42 -29.36
N PRO A 15 -1.63 -0.68 -30.24
CA PRO A 15 -1.88 -0.82 -31.67
C PRO A 15 -2.75 -2.03 -31.98
N ALA A 16 -3.22 -2.16 -33.19
CA ALA A 16 -3.80 -3.40 -33.68
C ALA A 16 -2.74 -4.51 -33.67
N LEU A 17 -2.97 -5.53 -32.85
CA LEU A 17 -2.01 -6.62 -32.67
C LEU A 17 -2.29 -7.74 -33.68
N ASP A 18 -1.32 -8.09 -34.49
CA ASP A 18 -1.37 -9.27 -35.38
C ASP A 18 -1.03 -10.53 -34.58
N VAL A 19 -2.00 -11.01 -33.82
CA VAL A 19 -1.88 -12.18 -32.94
C VAL A 19 -2.94 -13.19 -33.27
N GLN A 20 -2.67 -14.47 -33.02
CA GLN A 20 -3.66 -15.53 -33.14
C GLN A 20 -4.53 -15.60 -31.89
N PRO A 21 -5.85 -15.76 -32.05
CA PRO A 21 -6.73 -16.00 -30.91
C PRO A 21 -6.28 -17.18 -30.07
N GLN A 22 -6.25 -17.01 -28.76
CA GLN A 22 -5.89 -18.07 -27.80
C GLN A 22 -7.08 -18.56 -26.96
N ALA A 23 -8.19 -17.84 -27.03
CA ALA A 23 -9.43 -18.19 -26.34
C ALA A 23 -10.51 -18.60 -27.32
N THR A 24 -11.51 -19.38 -26.85
CA THR A 24 -12.63 -19.90 -27.65
C THR A 24 -13.56 -18.82 -28.20
N ASP A 25 -13.54 -17.64 -27.58
CA ASP A 25 -14.31 -16.46 -28.00
C ASP A 25 -13.58 -15.59 -29.05
N GLY A 26 -12.45 -16.06 -29.56
CA GLY A 26 -11.67 -15.34 -30.57
C GLY A 26 -10.82 -14.22 -30.01
N LEU A 27 -10.64 -14.16 -28.70
CA LEU A 27 -9.84 -13.14 -28.02
C LEU A 27 -8.38 -13.60 -27.78
N PHE A 28 -7.51 -12.62 -27.56
CA PHE A 28 -6.12 -12.83 -27.16
C PHE A 28 -5.90 -12.30 -25.75
N PRO A 29 -5.66 -13.17 -24.75
CA PRO A 29 -5.43 -12.77 -23.36
C PRO A 29 -4.10 -12.07 -23.16
N MET A 30 -4.12 -11.04 -22.35
CA MET A 30 -2.95 -10.25 -21.97
C MET A 30 -2.97 -9.92 -20.48
N ASN A 31 -1.80 -9.59 -19.95
CA ASN A 31 -1.66 -9.10 -18.58
C ASN A 31 -0.73 -7.88 -18.57
N ILE A 32 -1.06 -6.91 -17.73
CA ILE A 32 -0.21 -5.75 -17.45
C ILE A 32 0.10 -5.69 -15.96
N GLN A 33 1.37 -5.51 -15.64
CA GLN A 33 1.84 -5.32 -14.27
C GLN A 33 2.65 -4.04 -14.16
N ILE A 34 2.40 -3.29 -13.10
CA ILE A 34 3.15 -2.08 -12.76
C ILE A 34 3.79 -2.32 -11.40
N LYS A 35 5.13 -2.27 -11.36
CA LYS A 35 5.90 -2.53 -10.15
C LYS A 35 5.98 -1.31 -9.26
N ASP A 36 5.94 -1.54 -7.95
CA ASP A 36 6.18 -0.48 -6.97
C ASP A 36 7.68 -0.07 -7.01
N PRO A 37 7.98 1.21 -7.26
CA PRO A 37 9.37 1.67 -7.35
C PRO A 37 10.19 1.42 -6.07
N ILE A 38 9.56 1.53 -4.89
CA ILE A 38 10.26 1.34 -3.62
C ILE A 38 10.40 -0.14 -3.24
N TRP A 39 9.55 -1.02 -3.78
CA TRP A 39 9.59 -2.46 -3.54
C TRP A 39 9.24 -3.24 -4.80
N LYS A 40 10.21 -3.49 -5.66
CA LYS A 40 10.02 -4.05 -7.02
C LYS A 40 9.39 -5.45 -7.08
N LEU A 41 9.31 -6.14 -5.97
CA LEU A 41 8.61 -7.44 -5.87
C LEU A 41 7.10 -7.27 -5.65
N ARG A 42 6.64 -6.06 -5.31
CA ARG A 42 5.23 -5.72 -5.15
C ARG A 42 4.69 -5.11 -6.44
N ASN A 43 3.50 -5.54 -6.85
CA ASN A 43 2.77 -4.88 -7.92
C ASN A 43 1.91 -3.76 -7.31
N MET A 44 2.03 -2.54 -7.84
CA MET A 44 1.03 -1.49 -7.61
C MET A 44 -0.24 -1.77 -8.38
N PHE A 45 -0.10 -2.44 -9.52
CA PHE A 45 -1.18 -2.80 -10.42
C PHE A 45 -0.89 -4.14 -11.08
N ASP A 46 -1.91 -5.00 -11.16
CA ASP A 46 -1.85 -6.29 -11.86
C ASP A 46 -3.23 -6.55 -12.46
N PHE A 47 -3.31 -6.52 -13.78
CA PHE A 47 -4.59 -6.58 -14.48
C PHE A 47 -4.51 -7.49 -15.71
N SER A 48 -5.39 -8.48 -15.74
CA SER A 48 -5.58 -9.34 -16.89
C SER A 48 -6.76 -8.87 -17.72
N PHE A 49 -6.57 -8.81 -19.02
CA PHE A 49 -7.57 -8.36 -19.99
C PHE A 49 -7.42 -9.14 -21.31
N SER A 50 -8.35 -8.96 -22.22
CA SER A 50 -8.24 -9.55 -23.55
C SER A 50 -8.42 -8.49 -24.63
N VAL A 51 -7.77 -8.70 -25.75
CA VAL A 51 -7.89 -7.88 -26.95
C VAL A 51 -8.41 -8.72 -28.12
N LYS A 52 -9.10 -8.05 -29.05
CA LYS A 52 -9.39 -8.67 -30.34
C LYS A 52 -8.18 -8.53 -31.26
N PRO A 53 -7.76 -9.61 -31.94
CA PRO A 53 -6.72 -9.51 -32.96
C PRO A 53 -7.06 -8.45 -34.02
N ASN A 54 -6.04 -7.72 -34.45
CA ASN A 54 -6.12 -6.69 -35.48
C ASN A 54 -7.05 -5.49 -35.16
N GLU A 55 -7.47 -5.34 -33.89
CA GLU A 55 -8.20 -4.15 -33.42
C GLU A 55 -7.35 -3.39 -32.40
N PRO A 56 -7.25 -2.04 -32.51
CA PRO A 56 -6.56 -1.25 -31.49
C PRO A 56 -7.37 -1.20 -30.18
N ARG A 57 -6.66 -1.06 -29.05
CA ARG A 57 -7.29 -0.99 -27.73
C ARG A 57 -6.72 0.16 -26.91
N VAL A 58 -7.59 0.87 -26.22
CA VAL A 58 -7.20 1.87 -25.22
C VAL A 58 -7.51 1.31 -23.83
N LEU A 59 -6.51 1.35 -22.96
CA LEU A 59 -6.64 0.99 -21.55
C LEU A 59 -6.48 2.25 -20.72
N TRP A 60 -7.32 2.37 -19.70
CA TRP A 60 -7.18 3.34 -18.62
C TRP A 60 -6.93 2.57 -17.33
N LEU A 61 -5.81 2.83 -16.69
CA LEU A 61 -5.42 2.24 -15.42
C LEU A 61 -5.49 3.32 -14.35
N ASP A 62 -6.43 3.20 -13.45
CA ASP A 62 -6.59 4.07 -12.31
C ASP A 62 -5.53 3.71 -11.25
N MET A 63 -4.68 4.68 -10.92
CA MET A 63 -3.56 4.49 -10.01
C MET A 63 -3.83 5.27 -8.72
N ARG A 64 -3.86 4.66 -7.60
CA ARG A 64 -4.12 5.34 -6.32
C ARG A 64 -3.12 6.46 -6.00
N ASP A 65 -3.16 7.54 -6.75
CA ASP A 65 -2.41 8.80 -6.55
C ASP A 65 -0.99 8.62 -5.98
N ARG A 66 -0.17 7.78 -6.63
CA ARG A 66 1.19 7.48 -6.14
C ARG A 66 2.14 8.64 -6.36
N ILE A 67 2.66 9.21 -5.27
CA ILE A 67 3.77 10.16 -5.33
C ILE A 67 5.06 9.39 -5.51
N LEU A 68 5.49 9.23 -6.76
CA LEU A 68 6.64 8.42 -7.12
C LEU A 68 7.96 9.09 -6.65
N PRO A 69 8.95 8.32 -6.17
CA PRO A 69 10.28 8.85 -5.90
C PRO A 69 10.99 9.22 -7.21
N ASN A 70 11.71 10.35 -7.21
CA ASN A 70 12.34 10.90 -8.43
C ASN A 70 13.51 10.08 -8.97
N ASP A 71 14.13 9.29 -8.12
CA ASP A 71 15.35 8.53 -8.39
C ASP A 71 15.09 7.05 -8.73
N GLN A 72 13.81 6.64 -8.73
CA GLN A 72 13.44 5.25 -9.00
C GLN A 72 12.71 5.11 -10.34
N PRO A 73 13.05 4.08 -11.15
CA PRO A 73 12.32 3.81 -12.37
C PRO A 73 10.95 3.17 -12.10
N LEU A 74 9.95 3.54 -12.90
CA LEU A 74 8.67 2.84 -12.95
C LEU A 74 8.75 1.72 -13.99
N TYR A 75 8.53 0.48 -13.56
CA TYR A 75 8.51 -0.68 -14.46
C TYR A 75 7.07 -1.05 -14.82
N ILE A 76 6.81 -1.07 -16.12
CA ILE A 76 5.56 -1.54 -16.69
C ILE A 76 5.88 -2.80 -17.51
N THR A 77 5.25 -3.92 -17.18
CA THR A 77 5.41 -5.19 -17.89
C THR A 77 4.09 -5.51 -18.60
N LEU A 78 4.18 -5.80 -19.88
CA LEU A 78 3.06 -6.27 -20.69
C LEU A 78 3.34 -7.69 -21.18
N VAL A 79 2.44 -8.61 -20.95
CA VAL A 79 2.57 -10.03 -21.30
C VAL A 79 1.38 -10.45 -22.16
N GLY A 80 1.64 -11.17 -23.25
CA GLY A 80 0.63 -11.85 -24.06
C GLY A 80 0.69 -13.37 -23.84
N SER A 81 -0.43 -14.03 -23.98
CA SER A 81 -0.57 -15.49 -23.72
C SER A 81 0.04 -16.38 -24.81
N GLY A 82 0.35 -15.86 -25.98
CA GLY A 82 0.91 -16.62 -27.09
C GLY A 82 2.44 -16.65 -27.13
N ALA A 83 3.01 -17.75 -27.58
CA ALA A 83 4.47 -17.87 -27.78
C ALA A 83 5.01 -16.88 -28.82
N ASP A 84 4.16 -16.44 -29.76
CA ASP A 84 4.52 -15.51 -30.84
C ASP A 84 4.41 -14.05 -30.45
N PHE A 85 3.94 -13.74 -29.23
CA PHE A 85 3.85 -12.35 -28.76
C PHE A 85 5.24 -11.75 -28.53
N SER A 86 5.52 -10.65 -29.19
CA SER A 86 6.84 -10.00 -29.16
C SER A 86 6.72 -8.48 -29.02
N SER A 87 7.82 -7.85 -28.62
CA SER A 87 7.91 -6.39 -28.50
C SER A 87 7.68 -5.66 -29.84
N GLU A 88 7.98 -6.29 -30.97
CA GLU A 88 7.74 -5.69 -32.30
C GLU A 88 6.27 -5.43 -32.57
N MET A 89 5.38 -6.27 -32.04
CA MET A 89 3.93 -6.10 -32.15
C MET A 89 3.41 -4.88 -31.38
N LEU A 90 4.16 -4.40 -30.41
CA LEU A 90 3.86 -3.19 -29.65
C LEU A 90 4.37 -1.91 -30.30
N LYS A 91 4.94 -2.00 -31.50
CA LYS A 91 5.42 -0.82 -32.21
C LYS A 91 4.28 0.17 -32.49
N GLY A 92 4.47 1.40 -32.02
CA GLY A 92 3.42 2.42 -32.08
C GLY A 92 2.52 2.51 -30.84
N MET A 93 2.72 1.64 -29.84
CA MET A 93 2.10 1.80 -28.54
C MET A 93 2.46 3.16 -27.92
N LYS A 94 1.45 3.80 -27.30
CA LYS A 94 1.66 5.03 -26.54
C LYS A 94 1.29 4.82 -25.08
N ILE A 95 2.10 5.38 -24.19
CA ILE A 95 1.86 5.38 -22.75
C ILE A 95 1.86 6.84 -22.29
N GLU A 96 0.76 7.27 -21.69
CA GLU A 96 0.59 8.58 -21.09
C GLU A 96 0.46 8.42 -19.58
N LEU A 97 1.30 9.13 -18.84
CA LEU A 97 1.23 9.19 -17.37
C LEU A 97 0.49 10.46 -16.99
N ILE A 98 -0.56 10.32 -16.20
CA ILE A 98 -1.43 11.42 -15.79
C ILE A 98 -1.20 11.66 -14.30
N PHE A 99 -0.96 12.91 -13.94
CA PHE A 99 -0.60 13.32 -12.60
C PHE A 99 -1.58 14.33 -12.03
N LYS A 100 -1.90 14.19 -10.74
CA LYS A 100 -2.54 15.20 -9.90
C LYS A 100 -1.52 16.07 -9.17
N PRO A 101 -1.88 17.29 -8.76
CA PRO A 101 -1.06 18.09 -7.86
C PRO A 101 -0.70 17.33 -6.58
N PHE A 102 0.49 17.60 -6.04
CA PHE A 102 1.03 16.91 -4.86
C PHE A 102 0.06 16.90 -3.68
N GLU A 103 -0.53 18.06 -3.34
CA GLU A 103 -1.41 18.20 -2.18
C GLU A 103 -2.72 17.40 -2.32
N GLU A 104 -3.20 17.22 -3.55
CA GLU A 104 -4.38 16.40 -3.83
C GLU A 104 -4.08 14.90 -3.71
N ALA A 105 -2.92 14.50 -4.21
CA ALA A 105 -2.48 13.10 -4.20
C ALA A 105 -1.97 12.63 -2.83
N LYS A 106 -1.51 13.54 -1.99
CA LYS A 106 -0.87 13.24 -0.70
C LYS A 106 -1.71 12.32 0.17
N LYS A 107 -3.01 12.58 0.26
CA LYS A 107 -3.92 11.83 1.13
C LYS A 107 -3.95 10.34 0.77
N GLU A 108 -4.19 10.01 -0.49
CA GLU A 108 -4.27 8.61 -0.95
C GLU A 108 -2.93 7.90 -0.85
N HIS A 109 -1.83 8.60 -1.19
CA HIS A 109 -0.50 8.05 -1.03
C HIS A 109 -0.18 7.67 0.42
N VAL A 110 -0.45 8.58 1.36
CA VAL A 110 -0.23 8.37 2.81
C VAL A 110 -1.09 7.22 3.32
N GLU A 111 -2.37 7.18 2.95
CA GLU A 111 -3.30 6.12 3.36
C GLU A 111 -2.85 4.75 2.87
N ASP A 112 -2.39 4.65 1.63
CA ASP A 112 -1.87 3.40 1.09
C ASP A 112 -0.61 2.95 1.82
N ARG A 113 0.36 3.84 2.06
CA ARG A 113 1.59 3.49 2.78
C ARG A 113 1.29 3.02 4.20
N LEU A 114 0.40 3.71 4.91
CA LEU A 114 -0.05 3.29 6.24
C LEU A 114 -0.76 1.93 6.21
N THR A 115 -1.57 1.67 5.20
CA THR A 115 -2.21 0.36 5.01
C THR A 115 -1.17 -0.73 4.81
N GLN A 116 -0.18 -0.54 3.93
CA GLN A 116 0.91 -1.50 3.72
C GLN A 116 1.72 -1.77 4.99
N ILE A 117 2.05 -0.71 5.75
CA ILE A 117 2.76 -0.83 7.03
C ILE A 117 1.93 -1.67 8.01
N ARG A 118 0.66 -1.32 8.19
CA ARG A 118 -0.26 -2.01 9.11
C ARG A 118 -0.42 -3.48 8.76
N ASP A 119 -0.67 -3.79 7.50
CA ASP A 119 -0.90 -5.16 7.04
C ASP A 119 0.36 -6.02 7.17
N ASN A 120 1.52 -5.49 6.80
CA ASN A 120 2.80 -6.19 6.99
C ASN A 120 3.12 -6.35 8.49
N HIS A 121 2.80 -5.37 9.33
CA HIS A 121 2.97 -5.46 10.78
C HIS A 121 2.08 -6.56 11.37
N ALA A 122 0.79 -6.59 11.03
CA ALA A 122 -0.14 -7.63 11.45
C ALA A 122 0.36 -9.03 11.04
N MET A 123 0.80 -9.19 9.80
CA MET A 123 1.38 -10.46 9.34
C MET A 123 2.61 -10.89 10.15
N ILE A 124 3.48 -9.96 10.54
CA ILE A 124 4.64 -10.27 11.40
C ILE A 124 4.19 -10.77 12.77
N CYS A 125 3.16 -10.14 13.34
CA CYS A 125 2.67 -10.50 14.68
C CYS A 125 1.92 -11.83 14.69
N GLU A 126 1.13 -12.12 13.65
CA GLU A 126 0.14 -13.19 13.67
C GLU A 126 0.52 -14.42 12.84
N GLU A 127 1.04 -14.23 11.62
CA GLU A 127 1.04 -15.32 10.65
C GLU A 127 2.42 -15.77 10.16
N VAL A 128 3.39 -14.86 10.09
CA VAL A 128 4.65 -15.15 9.38
C VAL A 128 5.64 -15.91 10.26
N PRO A 129 6.13 -17.10 9.83
CA PRO A 129 7.19 -17.81 10.52
C PRO A 129 8.44 -16.93 10.70
N ARG A 130 9.13 -17.08 11.84
CA ARG A 130 10.29 -16.25 12.21
C ARG A 130 11.34 -16.12 11.08
N SER A 131 11.56 -17.18 10.31
CA SER A 131 12.52 -17.18 9.22
C SER A 131 12.16 -16.29 8.02
N ARG A 132 10.87 -15.93 7.87
CA ARG A 132 10.38 -15.10 6.77
C ARG A 132 10.11 -13.64 7.17
N ARG A 133 10.23 -13.31 8.45
CA ARG A 133 9.93 -11.96 8.97
C ARG A 133 10.88 -10.90 8.42
N TYR A 134 12.12 -11.28 8.08
CA TYR A 134 13.11 -10.33 7.56
C TYR A 134 12.62 -9.57 6.33
N ASN A 135 12.02 -10.25 5.36
CA ASN A 135 11.47 -9.59 4.18
C ASN A 135 10.33 -8.62 4.51
N LYS A 136 9.52 -8.95 5.51
CA LYS A 136 8.43 -8.08 5.96
C LYS A 136 8.94 -6.84 6.69
N PHE A 137 9.98 -6.97 7.50
CA PHE A 137 10.66 -5.81 8.10
C PHE A 137 11.20 -4.86 7.04
N ASN A 138 11.86 -5.38 6.01
CA ASN A 138 12.38 -4.55 4.91
C ASN A 138 11.25 -3.85 4.13
N GLN A 139 10.09 -4.50 3.95
CA GLN A 139 8.92 -3.87 3.34
C GLN A 139 8.38 -2.73 4.19
N ILE A 140 8.22 -2.96 5.50
CA ILE A 140 7.76 -1.94 6.45
C ILE A 140 8.74 -0.75 6.46
N ASP A 141 10.04 -1.01 6.49
CA ASP A 141 11.05 0.05 6.47
C ASP A 141 10.97 0.88 5.18
N ALA A 142 10.85 0.23 4.01
CA ALA A 142 10.70 0.91 2.74
C ALA A 142 9.40 1.76 2.68
N ASP A 143 8.28 1.21 3.17
CA ASP A 143 7.01 1.92 3.21
C ASP A 143 7.04 3.10 4.20
N MET A 144 7.67 2.95 5.37
CA MET A 144 7.85 4.05 6.33
C MET A 144 8.74 5.16 5.78
N ASN A 145 9.85 4.82 5.14
CA ASN A 145 10.74 5.81 4.52
C ASN A 145 10.01 6.60 3.43
N ASP A 146 9.20 5.93 2.62
CA ASP A 146 8.41 6.60 1.58
C ASP A 146 7.26 7.44 2.18
N LEU A 147 6.61 6.95 3.22
CA LEU A 147 5.62 7.72 3.98
C LEU A 147 6.21 9.02 4.51
N PHE A 148 7.37 8.95 5.18
CA PHE A 148 8.01 10.13 5.76
C PHE A 148 8.63 11.06 4.71
N ARG A 149 8.94 10.58 3.52
CA ARG A 149 9.32 11.43 2.39
C ARG A 149 8.18 12.36 1.99
N VAL A 150 6.93 11.88 2.07
CA VAL A 150 5.73 12.62 1.67
C VAL A 150 5.09 13.35 2.83
N ASP A 151 5.06 12.74 4.02
CA ASP A 151 4.48 13.29 5.24
C ASP A 151 5.40 13.08 6.46
N PRO A 152 6.45 13.91 6.62
CA PRO A 152 7.44 13.75 7.70
C PRO A 152 6.85 13.81 9.11
N SER A 153 5.70 14.44 9.28
CA SER A 153 5.03 14.61 10.57
C SER A 153 3.97 13.57 10.87
N ASN A 154 3.80 12.55 10.04
CA ASN A 154 2.76 11.57 10.20
C ASN A 154 2.84 10.84 11.54
N GLU A 155 1.87 11.11 12.41
CA GLU A 155 1.87 10.58 13.79
C GLU A 155 1.69 9.07 13.82
N GLN A 156 0.81 8.53 12.97
CA GLN A 156 0.56 7.09 12.93
C GLN A 156 1.78 6.32 12.40
N GLY A 157 2.43 6.82 11.37
CA GLY A 157 3.70 6.27 10.88
C GLY A 157 4.78 6.29 11.96
N ARG A 158 4.88 7.38 12.75
CA ARG A 158 5.84 7.46 13.86
C ARG A 158 5.56 6.43 14.96
N ARG A 159 4.30 6.10 15.24
CA ARG A 159 3.96 5.04 16.20
C ARG A 159 4.48 3.69 15.76
N TYR A 160 4.33 3.34 14.48
CA TYR A 160 4.94 2.13 13.92
C TYR A 160 6.47 2.22 13.91
N TRP A 161 7.03 3.35 13.51
CA TRP A 161 8.49 3.56 13.51
C TRP A 161 9.13 3.27 14.88
N TYR A 162 8.54 3.74 15.96
CA TYR A 162 9.05 3.53 17.31
C TYR A 162 9.00 2.08 17.77
N GLN A 163 8.13 1.25 17.21
CA GLN A 163 8.12 -0.18 17.52
C GLN A 163 9.34 -0.91 16.95
N TYR A 164 9.88 -0.42 15.84
CA TYR A 164 11.07 -0.97 15.17
C TYR A 164 12.36 -0.24 15.56
N ASN A 165 12.25 0.94 16.17
CA ASN A 165 13.36 1.79 16.62
C ASN A 165 13.13 2.21 18.08
N PRO A 166 13.14 1.25 19.03
CA PRO A 166 12.76 1.51 20.43
C PRO A 166 13.66 2.50 21.13
N GLU A 167 14.91 2.64 20.68
CA GLU A 167 15.86 3.63 21.22
C GLU A 167 15.46 5.07 20.90
N GLN A 168 14.61 5.29 19.90
CA GLN A 168 14.08 6.59 19.51
C GLN A 168 12.64 6.80 20.00
N ALA A 169 12.08 5.81 20.69
CA ALA A 169 10.67 5.82 21.07
C ALA A 169 10.35 6.97 22.02
N VAL A 170 9.32 7.73 21.65
CA VAL A 170 8.72 8.76 22.51
C VAL A 170 7.41 8.19 23.07
N SER A 171 7.25 8.27 24.39
CA SER A 171 6.01 7.82 25.01
C SER A 171 4.84 8.72 24.55
N PHE A 172 3.87 8.14 23.89
CA PHE A 172 2.60 8.80 23.58
C PHE A 172 1.64 8.79 24.78
N TYR A 173 1.93 7.96 25.77
CA TYR A 173 1.17 7.90 27.02
C TYR A 173 1.59 9.02 27.96
N LYS A 174 0.65 9.89 28.31
CA LYS A 174 0.83 10.91 29.32
C LYS A 174 0.34 10.34 30.65
N GLN A 175 1.27 9.91 31.49
CA GLN A 175 0.92 9.41 32.81
C GLN A 175 0.25 10.52 33.63
N PRO A 176 -0.95 10.32 34.17
CA PRO A 176 -1.58 11.27 35.05
C PRO A 176 -0.73 11.50 36.31
N GLN A 177 -0.88 12.65 36.91
CA GLN A 177 -0.19 12.94 38.17
C GLN A 177 -0.83 12.16 39.32
N LYS A 178 0.00 11.50 40.11
CA LYS A 178 -0.43 10.79 41.32
C LYS A 178 -0.99 11.83 42.33
N PRO A 179 -2.25 11.66 42.81
CA PRO A 179 -2.78 12.51 43.87
C PRO A 179 -1.97 12.41 45.17
N GLU A 180 -1.92 13.51 45.91
CA GLU A 180 -1.28 13.52 47.22
C GLU A 180 -1.96 12.54 48.18
N GLY A 181 -1.19 11.87 49.05
CA GLY A 181 -1.69 10.92 49.99
C GLY A 181 -2.05 9.52 49.44
N VAL A 182 -2.09 9.34 48.11
CA VAL A 182 -2.38 8.03 47.51
C VAL A 182 -1.10 7.22 47.40
N PRO A 183 -1.02 5.95 47.89
CA PRO A 183 0.12 5.10 47.63
C PRO A 183 0.37 4.86 46.15
N LEU A 184 1.63 4.83 45.73
CA LEU A 184 2.01 4.66 44.33
C LEU A 184 1.41 3.38 43.69
N TRP A 185 1.46 2.26 44.44
CA TRP A 185 0.92 1.00 43.94
C TRP A 185 -0.59 1.06 43.65
N ALA A 186 -1.36 1.73 44.50
CA ALA A 186 -2.80 1.89 44.32
C ALA A 186 -3.12 2.79 43.12
N PHE A 187 -2.37 3.87 42.97
CA PHE A 187 -2.48 4.74 41.81
C PHE A 187 -2.19 3.98 40.52
N LEU A 188 -1.07 3.26 40.44
CA LEU A 188 -0.69 2.50 39.24
C LEU A 188 -1.71 1.39 38.92
N GLN A 189 -2.26 0.72 39.94
CA GLN A 189 -3.32 -0.28 39.74
C GLN A 189 -4.57 0.34 39.09
N LEU A 190 -5.01 1.49 39.58
CA LEU A 190 -6.14 2.20 38.96
C LEU A 190 -5.85 2.64 37.53
N GLU A 191 -4.66 3.10 37.24
CA GLU A 191 -4.28 3.50 35.88
C GLU A 191 -4.26 2.30 34.92
N VAL A 192 -3.78 1.14 35.36
CA VAL A 192 -3.87 -0.11 34.56
C VAL A 192 -5.33 -0.46 34.27
N LEU A 193 -6.20 -0.43 35.27
CA LEU A 193 -7.62 -0.72 35.11
C LEU A 193 -8.32 0.27 34.18
N ARG A 194 -8.01 1.57 34.29
CA ARG A 194 -8.55 2.60 33.37
C ARG A 194 -8.11 2.38 31.93
N THR A 195 -6.81 2.07 31.75
CA THR A 195 -6.26 1.81 30.42
C THR A 195 -6.90 0.57 29.79
N TYR A 196 -7.07 -0.50 30.60
CA TYR A 196 -7.72 -1.73 30.15
C TYR A 196 -9.19 -1.49 29.78
N ASN A 197 -9.95 -0.80 30.65
CA ASN A 197 -11.34 -0.45 30.36
C ASN A 197 -11.46 0.40 29.07
N GLY A 198 -10.60 1.39 28.93
CA GLY A 198 -10.59 2.21 27.71
C GLY A 198 -10.30 1.39 26.45
N LEU A 199 -9.45 0.36 26.53
CA LEU A 199 -9.23 -0.57 25.42
C LEU A 199 -10.50 -1.38 25.12
N VAL A 200 -11.14 -1.92 26.16
CA VAL A 200 -12.38 -2.72 25.99
C VAL A 200 -13.50 -1.85 25.39
N GLU A 201 -13.70 -0.65 25.92
CA GLU A 201 -14.69 0.31 25.41
C GLU A 201 -14.40 0.66 23.94
N TRP A 202 -13.13 0.90 23.60
CA TRP A 202 -12.75 1.15 22.20
C TRP A 202 -13.14 -0.03 21.28
N TYR A 203 -12.90 -1.28 21.70
CA TYR A 203 -13.29 -2.45 20.92
C TYR A 203 -14.80 -2.56 20.77
N ILE A 204 -15.56 -2.29 21.84
CA ILE A 204 -17.03 -2.28 21.80
C ILE A 204 -17.52 -1.22 20.78
N ASP A 205 -17.00 -0.01 20.87
CA ASP A 205 -17.45 1.12 20.06
C ASP A 205 -17.02 1.03 18.58
N ASN A 206 -15.91 0.35 18.30
CA ASN A 206 -15.32 0.39 16.95
C ASN A 206 -15.25 -0.96 16.24
N ARG A 207 -15.47 -2.08 16.95
CA ARG A 207 -15.31 -3.43 16.40
C ARG A 207 -16.52 -4.34 16.64
N GLN A 208 -17.37 -4.00 17.58
CA GLN A 208 -18.59 -4.75 17.82
C GLN A 208 -19.64 -4.39 16.77
N ILE A 209 -20.27 -5.39 16.18
CA ILE A 209 -21.40 -5.22 15.26
C ILE A 209 -22.72 -5.24 16.01
N ASP A 210 -23.82 -4.81 15.36
CA ASP A 210 -25.13 -4.58 16.00
C ASP A 210 -25.69 -5.79 16.76
N ASN A 211 -25.30 -7.01 16.41
CA ASN A 211 -25.74 -8.24 17.09
C ASN A 211 -24.89 -8.57 18.34
N GLY A 212 -23.91 -7.74 18.68
CA GLY A 212 -23.02 -7.91 19.83
C GLY A 212 -21.77 -8.76 19.60
N GLU A 213 -21.59 -9.32 18.40
CA GLU A 213 -20.37 -10.06 18.05
C GLU A 213 -19.22 -9.10 17.69
N PHE A 214 -17.99 -9.52 17.97
CA PHE A 214 -16.81 -8.85 17.47
C PHE A 214 -16.48 -9.43 16.09
N GLY A 215 -16.45 -8.59 15.06
CA GLY A 215 -16.10 -9.00 13.71
C GLY A 215 -14.72 -9.65 13.71
N GLY A 216 -14.67 -10.94 13.41
CA GLY A 216 -13.43 -11.64 13.11
C GLY A 216 -12.90 -11.15 11.77
N GLY A 217 -11.62 -10.82 11.71
CA GLY A 217 -10.94 -10.44 10.47
C GLY A 217 -10.82 -11.57 9.47
#